data_10b78cb7f5898215f1ee58e7c60491b9
#
_entry.id   10b78cb7f5898215f1ee58e7c60491b9
#
_cell.length_a   1.000
_cell.length_b   1.000
_cell.length_c   1.000
_cell.angle_alpha   90.00
_cell.angle_beta   90.00
_cell.angle_gamma   90.00
#
_symmetry.space_group_name_H-M   'P 1'
#
loop_
_entity.id
_entity.type
_entity.pdbx_description
1 polymer ?
#
loop_
_entity_poly.entity_id
_entity_poly.type
_entity_poly.pdbx_seq_one_letter_code
_entity_poly.pdbx_strand_id
1 'polypeptide(L)'
;MIQWIQIAELFILAFICGIIDLSLGMGYGFTVTPLMLAIGFTPQEAVPAVLFSSFVGGCCSSIWNHRLHNVDFDFDGKAFKIAAFTAGLGVIGAITGVYISFNISQRILGLYIGVLVILIGALVIYSKNIISDFSWNKMVGISLLGSLNKGLSGSGFGPI
;
A
#
# COMPACT_ATOMS: atom_id res chain seq x y z
N MET A 1 -11.87 -7.93 -24.11
CA MET A 1 -13.17 -7.47 -23.59
C MET A 1 -13.34 -8.09 -22.22
N ILE A 2 -13.18 -7.30 -21.14
CA ILE A 2 -13.35 -7.79 -19.76
C ILE A 2 -14.81 -8.12 -19.58
N GLN A 3 -15.13 -9.37 -19.26
CA GLN A 3 -16.52 -9.78 -19.03
C GLN A 3 -17.01 -9.21 -17.69
N TRP A 4 -18.28 -8.84 -17.62
CA TRP A 4 -18.90 -8.32 -16.39
C TRP A 4 -18.71 -9.21 -15.16
N ILE A 5 -18.57 -10.52 -15.40
CA ILE A 5 -18.27 -11.53 -14.36
C ILE A 5 -16.91 -11.27 -13.72
N GLN A 6 -15.87 -11.01 -14.54
CA GLN A 6 -14.51 -10.72 -14.01
C GLN A 6 -14.47 -9.43 -13.20
N ILE A 7 -15.26 -8.43 -13.60
CA ILE A 7 -15.38 -7.17 -12.84
C ILE A 7 -16.04 -7.43 -11.48
N ALA A 8 -17.10 -8.24 -11.44
CA ALA A 8 -17.78 -8.59 -10.20
C ALA A 8 -16.88 -9.40 -9.25
N GLU A 9 -16.15 -10.38 -9.76
CA GLU A 9 -15.18 -11.17 -9.00
C GLU A 9 -14.10 -10.26 -8.42
N LEU A 10 -13.56 -9.35 -9.22
CA LEU A 10 -12.52 -8.41 -8.81
C LEU A 10 -13.02 -7.45 -7.74
N PHE A 11 -14.27 -6.98 -7.87
CA PHE A 11 -14.90 -6.13 -6.86
C PHE A 11 -15.05 -6.84 -5.51
N ILE A 12 -15.54 -8.08 -5.51
CA ILE A 12 -15.71 -8.88 -4.29
C ILE A 12 -14.33 -9.14 -3.64
N LEU A 13 -13.33 -9.55 -4.42
CA LEU A 13 -11.98 -9.77 -3.92
C LEU A 13 -11.37 -8.49 -3.35
N ALA A 14 -11.47 -7.38 -4.08
CA ALA A 14 -10.97 -6.10 -3.62
C ALA A 14 -11.65 -5.63 -2.33
N PHE A 15 -12.96 -5.86 -2.20
CA PHE A 15 -13.73 -5.53 -1.00
C PHE A 15 -13.26 -6.36 0.21
N ILE A 16 -13.11 -7.67 0.05
CA ILE A 16 -12.61 -8.56 1.12
C ILE A 16 -11.18 -8.17 1.52
N CYS A 17 -10.30 -7.96 0.53
CA CYS A 17 -8.93 -7.51 0.78
C CYS A 17 -8.90 -6.15 1.48
N GLY A 18 -9.81 -5.24 1.12
CA GLY A 18 -9.94 -3.94 1.79
C GLY A 18 -10.33 -4.05 3.26
N ILE A 19 -11.27 -4.93 3.59
CA ILE A 19 -11.66 -5.19 4.99
C ILE A 19 -10.46 -5.74 5.78
N ILE A 20 -9.74 -6.70 5.20
CA ILE A 20 -8.56 -7.30 5.84
C ILE A 20 -7.46 -6.25 6.05
N ASP A 21 -7.20 -5.42 5.05
CA ASP A 21 -6.19 -4.37 5.14
C ASP A 21 -6.53 -3.32 6.19
N LEU A 22 -7.76 -2.83 6.21
CA LEU A 22 -8.21 -1.84 7.20
C LEU A 22 -8.24 -2.41 8.63
N SER A 23 -8.39 -3.73 8.78
CA SER A 23 -8.41 -4.39 10.09
C SER A 23 -7.02 -4.75 10.60
N LEU A 24 -6.13 -5.21 9.71
CA LEU A 24 -4.82 -5.75 10.07
C LEU A 24 -3.65 -4.84 9.66
N GLY A 25 -3.88 -3.84 8.81
CA GLY A 25 -2.84 -2.96 8.28
C GLY A 25 -1.85 -3.65 7.34
N MET A 26 -2.21 -4.79 6.76
CA MET A 26 -1.30 -5.68 6.02
C MET A 26 -1.05 -5.31 4.56
N GLY A 27 -1.54 -4.15 4.10
CA GLY A 27 -1.19 -3.68 2.75
C GLY A 27 -2.08 -4.23 1.64
N TYR A 28 -3.23 -3.59 1.45
CA TYR A 28 -4.19 -3.83 0.36
C TYR A 28 -3.51 -4.09 -1.00
N GLY A 29 -2.52 -3.28 -1.33
CA GLY A 29 -1.80 -3.39 -2.60
C GLY A 29 -1.00 -4.67 -2.76
N PHE A 30 -0.50 -5.29 -1.68
CA PHE A 30 0.25 -6.55 -1.77
C PHE A 30 -0.62 -7.73 -2.23
N THR A 31 -1.92 -7.65 -1.98
CA THR A 31 -2.86 -8.71 -2.35
C THR A 31 -3.55 -8.38 -3.67
N VAL A 32 -4.07 -7.16 -3.81
CA VAL A 32 -4.89 -6.79 -4.97
C VAL A 32 -4.06 -6.60 -6.24
N THR A 33 -2.87 -5.98 -6.14
CA THR A 33 -2.04 -5.77 -7.34
C THR A 33 -1.66 -7.07 -8.03
N PRO A 34 -1.10 -8.09 -7.35
CA PRO A 34 -0.80 -9.37 -8.01
C PRO A 34 -2.02 -10.09 -8.56
N LEU A 35 -3.17 -9.99 -7.86
CA LEU A 35 -4.42 -10.56 -8.36
C LEU A 35 -4.88 -9.91 -9.67
N MET A 36 -4.81 -8.58 -9.74
CA MET A 36 -5.12 -7.86 -10.99
C MET A 36 -4.19 -8.28 -12.14
N LEU A 37 -2.89 -8.45 -11.86
CA LEU A 37 -1.93 -8.93 -12.85
C LEU A 37 -2.24 -10.37 -13.29
N ALA A 38 -2.65 -11.24 -12.36
CA ALA A 38 -3.02 -12.62 -12.67
C ALA A 38 -4.28 -12.73 -13.55
N ILE A 39 -5.21 -11.78 -13.42
CA ILE A 39 -6.42 -11.68 -14.24
C ILE A 39 -6.12 -11.06 -15.62
N GLY A 40 -4.91 -10.52 -15.82
CA GLY A 40 -4.45 -10.00 -17.11
C GLY A 40 -4.39 -8.48 -17.24
N PHE A 41 -4.57 -7.75 -16.14
CA PHE A 41 -4.30 -6.30 -16.15
C PHE A 41 -2.81 -6.03 -16.24
N THR A 42 -2.47 -4.93 -16.89
CA THR A 42 -1.08 -4.47 -16.90
C THR A 42 -0.72 -3.77 -15.57
N PRO A 43 0.55 -3.77 -15.15
CA PRO A 43 0.97 -3.01 -13.96
C PRO A 43 0.58 -1.54 -14.02
N GLN A 44 0.60 -0.93 -15.21
CA GLN A 44 0.25 0.47 -15.43
C GLN A 44 -1.24 0.76 -15.23
N GLU A 45 -2.11 -0.24 -15.34
CA GLU A 45 -3.54 -0.14 -15.02
C GLU A 45 -3.81 -0.48 -13.56
N ALA A 46 -3.19 -1.55 -13.06
CA ALA A 46 -3.41 -2.05 -11.70
C ALA A 46 -2.90 -1.08 -10.62
N VAL A 47 -1.67 -0.56 -10.77
CA VAL A 47 -1.04 0.27 -9.74
C VAL A 47 -1.83 1.56 -9.46
N PRO A 48 -2.23 2.38 -10.45
CA PRO A 48 -3.03 3.59 -10.18
C PRO A 48 -4.39 3.27 -9.54
N ALA A 49 -5.06 2.21 -10.00
CA ALA A 49 -6.34 1.79 -9.44
C ALA A 49 -6.23 1.43 -7.95
N VAL A 50 -5.21 0.66 -7.61
CA VAL A 50 -4.92 0.27 -6.22
C VAL A 50 -4.51 1.46 -5.37
N LEU A 51 -3.70 2.38 -5.90
CA LEU A 51 -3.32 3.61 -5.20
C LEU A 51 -4.53 4.48 -4.88
N PHE A 52 -5.41 4.68 -5.85
CA PHE A 52 -6.63 5.46 -5.68
C PHE A 52 -7.57 4.82 -4.65
N SER A 53 -7.79 3.52 -4.77
CA SER A 53 -8.62 2.76 -3.81
C SER A 53 -8.05 2.82 -2.39
N SER A 54 -6.73 2.64 -2.24
CA SER A 54 -6.05 2.76 -0.95
C SER A 54 -6.14 4.17 -0.36
N PHE A 55 -6.10 5.21 -1.20
CA PHE A 55 -6.26 6.60 -0.76
C PHE A 55 -7.66 6.84 -0.21
N VAL A 56 -8.70 6.45 -0.95
CA VAL A 56 -10.10 6.61 -0.51
C VAL A 56 -10.35 5.81 0.78
N GLY A 57 -9.94 4.55 0.82
CA GLY A 57 -10.07 3.70 2.00
C GLY A 57 -9.34 4.25 3.22
N GLY A 58 -8.12 4.76 3.03
CA GLY A 58 -7.33 5.40 4.08
C GLY A 58 -7.99 6.66 4.64
N CYS A 59 -8.53 7.52 3.79
CA CYS A 59 -9.29 8.70 4.22
C CYS A 59 -10.52 8.31 5.04
N CYS A 60 -11.32 7.36 4.55
CA CYS A 60 -12.50 6.87 5.27
C CYS A 60 -12.12 6.27 6.62
N SER A 61 -11.09 5.44 6.65
CA SER A 61 -10.58 4.81 7.89
C SER A 61 -10.10 5.84 8.90
N SER A 62 -9.35 6.85 8.46
CA SER A 62 -8.84 7.92 9.33
C SER A 62 -9.98 8.71 9.98
N ILE A 63 -11.00 9.09 9.19
CA ILE A 63 -12.17 9.81 9.69
C ILE A 63 -12.92 8.95 10.71
N TRP A 64 -13.09 7.66 10.42
CA TRP A 64 -13.82 6.75 11.29
C TRP A 64 -13.09 6.48 12.60
N ASN A 65 -11.77 6.25 12.55
CA ASN A 65 -10.93 6.07 13.74
C ASN A 65 -10.91 7.32 14.63
N HIS A 66 -10.88 8.51 14.04
CA HIS A 66 -10.98 9.76 14.80
C HIS A 66 -12.36 9.88 15.49
N ARG A 67 -13.46 9.57 14.80
CA ARG A 67 -14.82 9.61 15.35
C ARG A 67 -15.06 8.59 16.48
N LEU A 68 -14.42 7.43 16.39
CA LEU A 68 -14.50 6.37 17.41
C LEU A 68 -13.52 6.58 18.57
N HIS A 69 -12.80 7.70 18.60
CA HIS A 69 -11.79 8.01 19.63
C HIS A 69 -10.67 6.95 19.74
N ASN A 70 -10.45 6.14 18.71
CA ASN A 70 -9.36 5.19 18.67
C ASN A 70 -8.01 5.88 18.52
N VAL A 71 -7.97 7.00 17.78
CA VAL A 71 -6.79 7.82 17.57
C VAL A 71 -7.22 9.30 17.58
N ASP A 72 -6.60 10.09 18.45
CA ASP A 72 -6.76 11.53 18.43
C ASP A 72 -5.86 12.15 17.36
N PHE A 73 -6.48 12.62 16.27
CA PHE A 73 -5.83 13.41 15.24
C PHE A 73 -5.92 14.91 15.53
N ASP A 74 -5.68 15.30 16.77
CA ASP A 74 -5.53 16.72 17.09
C ASP A 74 -4.29 17.28 16.39
N PHE A 75 -4.42 18.51 15.85
CA PHE A 75 -3.35 19.15 15.07
C PHE A 75 -2.04 19.31 15.85
N ASP A 76 -2.10 19.43 17.17
CA ASP A 76 -0.94 19.48 18.06
C ASP A 76 -0.46 18.11 18.53
N GLY A 77 -1.24 17.07 18.28
CA GLY A 77 -0.98 15.70 18.70
C GLY A 77 0.25 15.07 17.99
N LYS A 78 0.97 14.22 18.72
CA LYS A 78 2.11 13.44 18.16
C LYS A 78 1.67 12.57 16.98
N ALA A 79 0.46 11.99 17.06
CA ALA A 79 -0.09 11.14 16.01
C ALA A 79 -0.28 11.92 14.70
N PHE A 80 -0.85 13.13 14.76
CA PHE A 80 -1.03 13.99 13.59
C PHE A 80 0.31 14.39 12.96
N LYS A 81 1.29 14.80 13.77
CA LYS A 81 2.63 15.19 13.29
C LYS A 81 3.33 14.05 12.56
N ILE A 82 3.26 12.83 13.10
CA ILE A 82 3.82 11.63 12.49
C ILE A 82 3.09 11.33 11.18
N ALA A 83 1.76 11.34 11.18
CA ALA A 83 0.95 11.07 9.99
C ALA A 83 1.19 12.09 8.89
N ALA A 84 1.20 13.39 9.20
CA ALA A 84 1.45 14.46 8.24
C ALA A 84 2.86 14.39 7.64
N PHE A 85 3.87 14.12 8.47
CA PHE A 85 5.25 13.95 8.01
C PHE A 85 5.41 12.74 7.10
N THR A 86 4.86 11.59 7.51
CA THR A 86 4.87 10.35 6.72
C THR A 86 4.10 10.52 5.40
N ALA A 87 2.95 11.21 5.44
CA ALA A 87 2.17 11.51 4.25
C ALA A 87 2.94 12.41 3.27
N GLY A 88 3.63 13.44 3.76
CA GLY A 88 4.47 14.32 2.94
C GLY A 88 5.59 13.56 2.23
N LEU A 89 6.35 12.77 2.96
CA LEU A 89 7.37 11.87 2.38
C LEU A 89 6.74 10.84 1.45
N GLY A 90 5.54 10.36 1.81
CA GLY A 90 4.74 9.42 1.04
C GLY A 90 4.39 9.94 -0.35
N VAL A 91 3.97 11.18 -0.45
CA VAL A 91 3.64 11.83 -1.74
C VAL A 91 4.88 11.92 -2.63
N ILE A 92 6.01 12.37 -2.08
CA ILE A 92 7.27 12.50 -2.83
C ILE A 92 7.72 11.12 -3.35
N GLY A 93 7.74 10.11 -2.48
CA GLY A 93 8.13 8.75 -2.86
C GLY A 93 7.16 8.12 -3.87
N ALA A 94 5.85 8.33 -3.72
CA ALA A 94 4.87 7.79 -4.64
C ALA A 94 4.99 8.44 -6.04
N ILE A 95 5.16 9.76 -6.13
CA ILE A 95 5.35 10.47 -7.41
C ILE A 95 6.61 9.96 -8.11
N THR A 96 7.72 9.85 -7.39
CA THR A 96 8.98 9.33 -7.96
C THR A 96 8.84 7.87 -8.39
N GLY A 97 8.18 7.02 -7.59
CA GLY A 97 7.90 5.63 -7.92
C GLY A 97 7.05 5.48 -9.17
N VAL A 98 5.97 6.26 -9.28
CA VAL A 98 5.11 6.28 -10.48
C VAL A 98 5.89 6.74 -11.70
N TYR A 99 6.69 7.81 -11.60
CA TYR A 99 7.54 8.29 -12.70
C TYR A 99 8.51 7.20 -13.18
N ILE A 100 9.15 6.49 -12.27
CA ILE A 100 10.04 5.38 -12.59
C ILE A 100 9.25 4.25 -13.26
N SER A 101 8.04 3.92 -12.79
CA SER A 101 7.21 2.83 -13.33
C SER A 101 6.83 3.04 -14.79
N PHE A 102 6.63 4.28 -15.22
CA PHE A 102 6.38 4.61 -16.63
C PHE A 102 7.61 4.44 -17.54
N ASN A 103 8.81 4.50 -16.98
CA ASN A 103 10.07 4.34 -17.73
C ASN A 103 10.59 2.90 -17.76
N ILE A 104 9.94 1.98 -17.03
CA ILE A 104 10.32 0.56 -16.97
C ILE A 104 9.36 -0.25 -17.81
N SER A 105 9.88 -1.31 -18.46
CA SER A 105 9.02 -2.22 -19.23
C SER A 105 8.04 -2.96 -18.32
N GLN A 106 6.83 -3.20 -18.80
CA GLN A 106 5.76 -3.88 -18.06
C GLN A 106 6.19 -5.26 -17.54
N ARG A 107 7.05 -5.96 -18.29
CA ARG A 107 7.56 -7.29 -17.89
C ARG A 107 8.46 -7.19 -16.67
N ILE A 108 9.38 -6.22 -16.65
CA ILE A 108 10.29 -5.99 -15.50
C ILE A 108 9.49 -5.56 -14.28
N LEU A 109 8.51 -4.68 -14.45
CA LEU A 109 7.66 -4.21 -13.37
C LEU A 109 6.81 -5.34 -12.78
N GLY A 110 6.21 -6.18 -13.62
CA GLY A 110 5.46 -7.36 -13.17
C GLY A 110 6.34 -8.36 -12.41
N LEU A 111 7.56 -8.61 -12.91
CA LEU A 111 8.52 -9.49 -12.23
C LEU A 111 8.96 -8.90 -10.88
N TYR A 112 9.21 -7.60 -10.81
CA TYR A 112 9.51 -6.89 -9.58
C TYR A 112 8.39 -7.06 -8.55
N ILE A 113 7.12 -6.85 -8.94
CA ILE A 113 5.96 -7.01 -8.06
C ILE A 113 5.89 -8.46 -7.55
N GLY A 114 6.05 -9.46 -8.42
CA GLY A 114 6.01 -10.87 -8.03
C GLY A 114 7.12 -11.25 -7.03
N VAL A 115 8.36 -10.87 -7.31
CA VAL A 115 9.50 -11.11 -6.40
C VAL A 115 9.29 -10.42 -5.06
N LEU A 116 8.83 -9.20 -5.07
CA LEU A 116 8.58 -8.40 -3.87
C LEU A 116 7.53 -9.06 -2.97
N VAL A 117 6.43 -9.56 -3.54
CA VAL A 117 5.39 -10.27 -2.79
C VAL A 117 5.94 -11.54 -2.13
N ILE A 118 6.76 -12.31 -2.85
CA ILE A 118 7.40 -13.51 -2.30
C ILE A 118 8.36 -13.15 -1.16
N LEU A 119 9.19 -12.12 -1.34
CA LEU A 119 10.12 -11.68 -0.32
C LEU A 119 9.43 -11.20 0.95
N ILE A 120 8.38 -10.39 0.81
CA ILE A 120 7.61 -9.90 1.97
C ILE A 120 6.85 -11.04 2.63
N GLY A 121 6.23 -11.95 1.85
CA GLY A 121 5.60 -13.13 2.40
C GLY A 121 6.57 -14.00 3.20
N ALA A 122 7.77 -14.22 2.70
CA ALA A 122 8.83 -14.93 3.43
C ALA A 122 9.26 -14.17 4.69
N LEU A 123 9.45 -12.85 4.61
CA LEU A 123 9.80 -12.00 5.76
C LEU A 123 8.76 -12.10 6.87
N VAL A 124 7.48 -12.04 6.54
CA VAL A 124 6.37 -12.17 7.51
C VAL A 124 6.40 -13.52 8.22
N ILE A 125 6.67 -14.61 7.49
CA ILE A 125 6.73 -15.96 8.07
C ILE A 125 7.96 -16.11 9.00
N TYR A 126 9.11 -15.55 8.61
CA TYR A 126 10.35 -15.69 9.38
C TYR A 126 10.51 -14.63 10.48
N SER A 127 9.85 -13.49 10.36
CA SER A 127 9.95 -12.38 11.32
C SER A 127 9.06 -12.64 12.53
N LYS A 128 9.60 -13.34 13.50
CA LYS A 128 8.96 -13.51 14.81
C LYS A 128 9.44 -12.42 15.77
N ASN A 129 8.52 -11.56 16.22
CA ASN A 129 8.70 -10.64 17.36
C ASN A 129 9.87 -9.63 17.24
N ILE A 130 9.96 -8.91 16.15
CA ILE A 130 10.87 -7.76 16.09
C ILE A 130 10.15 -6.56 16.71
N ILE A 131 10.34 -6.35 18.00
CA ILE A 131 9.96 -5.10 18.67
C ILE A 131 11.10 -4.11 18.39
N SER A 132 10.84 -3.09 17.60
CA SER A 132 11.83 -2.05 17.31
C SER A 132 11.48 -0.76 18.04
N ASP A 133 12.44 -0.17 18.73
CA ASP A 133 12.26 1.15 19.33
C ASP A 133 12.02 2.21 18.26
N PHE A 134 11.13 3.15 18.59
CA PHE A 134 10.80 4.27 17.71
C PHE A 134 12.04 5.16 17.48
N SER A 135 12.38 5.38 16.22
CA SER A 135 13.46 6.29 15.81
C SER A 135 13.03 7.10 14.59
N TRP A 136 13.21 8.42 14.65
CA TRP A 136 12.89 9.32 13.54
C TRP A 136 13.65 8.97 12.25
N ASN A 137 14.92 8.60 12.35
CA ASN A 137 15.75 8.24 11.19
C ASN A 137 15.24 6.95 10.53
N LYS A 138 14.84 5.95 11.33
CA LYS A 138 14.21 4.74 10.81
C LYS A 138 12.90 5.06 10.11
N MET A 139 12.07 5.91 10.72
CA MET A 139 10.78 6.31 10.17
C MET A 139 10.94 7.01 8.81
N VAL A 140 11.91 7.93 8.66
CA VAL A 140 12.18 8.60 7.38
C VAL A 140 12.58 7.58 6.31
N GLY A 141 13.51 6.69 6.62
CA GLY A 141 13.98 5.66 5.70
C GLY A 141 12.86 4.73 5.25
N ILE A 142 12.06 4.23 6.19
CA ILE A 142 10.92 3.36 5.93
C ILE A 142 9.87 4.10 5.10
N SER A 143 9.54 5.35 5.45
CA SER A 143 8.55 6.15 4.73
C SER A 143 8.97 6.39 3.28
N LEU A 144 10.22 6.71 3.01
CA LEU A 144 10.71 6.91 1.64
C LEU A 144 10.74 5.61 0.84
N LEU A 145 11.29 4.54 1.40
CA LEU A 145 11.35 3.25 0.71
C LEU A 145 9.96 2.66 0.48
N GLY A 146 9.09 2.71 1.49
CA GLY A 146 7.74 2.20 1.37
C GLY A 146 6.88 2.98 0.39
N SER A 147 7.01 4.31 0.36
CA SER A 147 6.27 5.15 -0.59
C SER A 147 6.77 5.01 -2.02
N LEU A 148 8.08 4.88 -2.22
CA LEU A 148 8.69 4.59 -3.52
C LEU A 148 8.18 3.24 -4.04
N ASN A 149 8.20 2.22 -3.17
CA ASN A 149 7.63 0.91 -3.48
C ASN A 149 6.13 0.99 -3.77
N LYS A 150 5.38 1.79 -3.01
CA LYS A 150 3.95 2.02 -3.26
C LYS A 150 3.70 2.61 -4.64
N GLY A 151 4.51 3.57 -5.08
CA GLY A 151 4.43 4.14 -6.41
C GLY A 151 4.80 3.16 -7.53
N LEU A 152 5.75 2.25 -7.29
CA LEU A 152 6.18 1.25 -8.26
C LEU A 152 5.21 0.07 -8.40
N SER A 153 4.71 -0.43 -7.28
CA SER A 153 3.98 -1.71 -7.23
C SER A 153 2.53 -1.61 -6.76
N GLY A 154 2.08 -0.42 -6.32
CA GLY A 154 0.79 -0.27 -5.66
C GLY A 154 0.73 -0.86 -4.24
N SER A 155 1.74 -1.63 -3.84
CA SER A 155 1.82 -2.30 -2.56
C SER A 155 2.48 -1.39 -1.53
N GLY A 156 1.76 -0.89 -0.57
CA GLY A 156 2.24 0.08 0.41
C GLY A 156 3.41 -0.36 1.30
N PHE A 157 3.38 0.11 2.55
CA PHE A 157 4.48 -0.12 3.50
C PHE A 157 4.61 -1.58 3.97
N GLY A 158 3.62 -2.44 3.69
CA GLY A 158 3.63 -3.82 4.19
C GLY A 158 3.55 -3.91 5.71
N PRO A 159 3.70 -5.11 6.26
CA PRO A 159 3.82 -5.32 7.70
C PRO A 159 5.20 -4.84 8.15
N ILE A 160 5.27 -3.61 8.65
CA ILE A 160 6.46 -3.00 9.25
C ILE A 160 6.26 -2.90 10.75
#